data_ad3b912f6bdaee1d74f1372c9a90e2b4
#
_entry.id   ad3b912f6bdaee1d74f1372c9a90e2b4
#
_cell.length_a   1.000
_cell.length_b   1.000
_cell.length_c   1.000
_cell.angle_alpha   90.00
_cell.angle_beta   90.00
_cell.angle_gamma   90.00
#
_symmetry.space_group_name_H-M   'P 1'
#
loop_
_entity.id
_entity.type
_entity.pdbx_description
1 polymer ?
#
loop_
_entity_poly.entity_id
_entity_poly.type
_entity_poly.pdbx_seq_one_letter_code
_entity_poly.pdbx_strand_id
1 'polypeptide(L)'
;MDICLINPPRIQPKSWGKPNVFQPTGIAYVAAVLERQHKVRILDAPTEGLRNLEQINGTKYRVGLKNTEIADRIRRWSPDIIGINIPFSGWCKAAFEVASAVKNVDKDIITVFDGQYPSARPVDCLMQPNIDFVVIGEGEHTTFELVGVLEQGIMRDLKKIRGIAFIKNGEKVITPPRPAIQDLDSLPFPARHLLPMDTYFAAVKENPLRGEIRKPWATMITSRGCPYNCVFCSVHTLMGKKWRSRSPENVVDEVEQLIHTYHIKQIDFEDENMTLNKKRMETICDLIVKRGLDIEWYTPNGVRADTLDENLLTKMRESGCRKLRIAPESGVQRVVDQIIKKDLNLREVEKAVVLCKKVGIKIECFFVIGLIGETKEEIKESINYAYKLRQMGADRFYFNIAMPVYGTELYEQAKHGGFLRDGFSDEALAAAEPLIETPEFTADDLRELCAEANLVNQTFTRHKLMRAIRDPKKTIRVLLGKMNEQSNSMKRKPASVESENSS
;
A
#
# COMPACT_ATOMS: atom_id res chain seq x y z
N MET A 1 -18.78 -20.15 14.79
CA MET A 1 -17.35 -20.50 14.73
C MET A 1 -16.50 -19.42 15.42
N ASP A 2 -15.31 -19.76 15.93
CA ASP A 2 -14.28 -18.81 16.44
C ASP A 2 -13.25 -18.55 15.33
N ILE A 3 -13.12 -17.30 14.88
CA ILE A 3 -12.34 -16.93 13.71
C ILE A 3 -11.24 -15.93 14.12
N CYS A 4 -10.01 -16.17 13.68
CA CYS A 4 -8.92 -15.22 13.84
C CYS A 4 -8.43 -14.73 12.47
N LEU A 5 -8.46 -13.43 12.24
CA LEU A 5 -7.91 -12.80 11.05
C LEU A 5 -6.53 -12.23 11.37
N ILE A 6 -5.53 -12.60 10.60
CA ILE A 6 -4.12 -12.24 10.82
C ILE A 6 -3.61 -11.32 9.72
N ASN A 7 -3.13 -10.14 10.10
CA ASN A 7 -2.20 -9.36 9.30
C ASN A 7 -0.79 -9.87 9.63
N PRO A 8 -0.09 -10.55 8.70
CA PRO A 8 1.17 -11.22 9.00
C PRO A 8 2.30 -10.21 9.22
N PRO A 9 3.40 -10.62 9.88
CA PRO A 9 4.61 -9.81 9.95
C PRO A 9 5.06 -9.38 8.57
N ARG A 10 5.60 -8.17 8.47
CA ARG A 10 6.01 -7.63 7.18
C ARG A 10 7.52 -7.60 7.02
N ILE A 11 7.95 -7.74 5.77
CA ILE A 11 9.33 -7.52 5.38
C ILE A 11 9.47 -6.08 4.87
N GLN A 12 10.46 -5.36 5.36
CA GLN A 12 10.75 -4.02 4.86
C GLN A 12 12.24 -3.78 4.66
N PRO A 13 12.63 -2.94 3.67
CA PRO A 13 14.01 -2.51 3.49
C PRO A 13 14.48 -1.65 4.68
N LYS A 14 15.75 -1.80 5.07
CA LYS A 14 16.39 -0.93 6.07
C LYS A 14 16.44 0.54 5.63
N SER A 15 16.51 0.78 4.32
CA SER A 15 16.50 2.11 3.73
C SER A 15 15.25 2.93 4.03
N TRP A 16 14.13 2.26 4.34
CA TRP A 16 12.89 2.94 4.76
C TRP A 16 12.95 3.49 6.20
N GLY A 17 14.04 3.20 6.95
CA GLY A 17 14.20 3.66 8.32
C GLY A 17 13.38 2.87 9.34
N LYS A 18 12.91 3.57 10.39
CA LYS A 18 12.12 2.93 11.46
C LYS A 18 10.79 2.39 10.93
N PRO A 19 10.30 1.24 11.44
CA PRO A 19 9.02 0.69 11.04
C PRO A 19 7.85 1.64 11.30
N ASN A 20 6.91 1.65 10.37
CA ASN A 20 5.63 2.34 10.49
C ASN A 20 4.53 1.34 10.81
N VAL A 21 3.41 1.86 11.29
CA VAL A 21 2.15 1.12 11.42
C VAL A 21 1.16 1.56 10.34
N PHE A 22 0.37 0.60 9.87
CA PHE A 22 -0.73 0.81 8.94
C PHE A 22 -1.95 0.08 9.50
N GLN A 23 -3.08 0.75 9.57
CA GLN A 23 -4.32 0.10 9.99
C GLN A 23 -4.78 -0.83 8.85
N PRO A 24 -4.96 -2.14 9.08
CA PRO A 24 -5.36 -3.08 8.04
C PRO A 24 -6.87 -3.01 7.79
N THR A 25 -7.33 -1.93 7.16
CA THR A 25 -8.75 -1.61 6.96
C THR A 25 -9.49 -2.72 6.22
N GLY A 26 -8.86 -3.40 5.25
CA GLY A 26 -9.46 -4.52 4.52
C GLY A 26 -9.85 -5.68 5.44
N ILE A 27 -8.93 -6.11 6.32
CA ILE A 27 -9.23 -7.15 7.32
C ILE A 27 -10.36 -6.70 8.26
N ALA A 28 -10.35 -5.42 8.65
CA ALA A 28 -11.39 -4.90 9.54
C ALA A 28 -12.78 -4.87 8.89
N TYR A 29 -12.89 -4.70 7.56
CA TYR A 29 -14.15 -4.88 6.82
C TYR A 29 -14.61 -6.35 6.80
N VAL A 30 -13.71 -7.29 6.53
CA VAL A 30 -14.02 -8.72 6.58
C VAL A 30 -14.49 -9.11 7.98
N ALA A 31 -13.78 -8.66 9.04
CA ALA A 31 -14.16 -8.89 10.41
C ALA A 31 -15.56 -8.35 10.73
N ALA A 32 -15.88 -7.14 10.29
CA ALA A 32 -17.17 -6.49 10.54
C ALA A 32 -18.36 -7.25 9.90
N VAL A 33 -18.12 -7.93 8.78
CA VAL A 33 -19.16 -8.79 8.17
C VAL A 33 -19.29 -10.11 8.92
N LEU A 34 -18.17 -10.72 9.32
CA LEU A 34 -18.13 -12.01 10.00
C LEU A 34 -18.68 -11.94 11.44
N GLU A 35 -18.41 -10.87 12.19
CA GLU A 35 -18.85 -10.72 13.59
C GLU A 35 -20.37 -10.66 13.77
N ARG A 36 -21.13 -10.48 12.68
CA ARG A 36 -22.60 -10.57 12.70
C ARG A 36 -23.11 -11.95 13.16
N GLN A 37 -22.34 -13.02 12.92
CA GLN A 37 -22.76 -14.40 13.22
C GLN A 37 -21.67 -15.22 13.91
N HIS A 38 -20.43 -14.75 13.95
CA HIS A 38 -19.28 -15.51 14.44
C HIS A 38 -18.51 -14.71 15.48
N LYS A 39 -17.74 -15.41 16.31
CA LYS A 39 -16.77 -14.75 17.20
C LYS A 39 -15.48 -14.47 16.44
N VAL A 40 -15.15 -13.19 16.28
CA VAL A 40 -14.02 -12.76 15.45
C VAL A 40 -12.97 -12.05 16.29
N ARG A 41 -11.70 -12.28 15.95
CA ARG A 41 -10.54 -11.55 16.47
C ARG A 41 -9.67 -11.12 15.30
N ILE A 42 -8.94 -10.01 15.50
CA ILE A 42 -7.88 -9.58 14.60
C ILE A 42 -6.55 -9.64 15.34
N LEU A 43 -5.54 -10.22 14.70
CA LEU A 43 -4.16 -10.19 15.12
C LEU A 43 -3.34 -9.37 14.13
N ASP A 44 -3.00 -8.14 14.48
CA ASP A 44 -2.12 -7.29 13.66
C ASP A 44 -0.67 -7.48 14.09
N ALA A 45 -0.04 -8.53 13.57
CA ALA A 45 1.31 -8.91 13.97
C ALA A 45 2.37 -7.82 13.77
N PRO A 46 2.37 -7.00 12.69
CA PRO A 46 3.31 -5.90 12.54
C PRO A 46 3.18 -4.84 13.63
N THR A 47 1.97 -4.49 14.03
CA THR A 47 1.71 -3.43 15.00
C THR A 47 1.92 -3.92 16.42
N GLU A 48 1.42 -5.09 16.75
CA GLU A 48 1.55 -5.66 18.10
C GLU A 48 2.99 -6.07 18.44
N GLY A 49 3.79 -6.44 17.43
CA GLY A 49 5.22 -6.71 17.54
C GLY A 49 6.12 -5.60 16.96
N LEU A 50 5.68 -4.34 16.94
CA LEU A 50 6.39 -3.24 16.26
C LEU A 50 7.85 -3.07 16.68
N ARG A 51 8.18 -3.42 17.92
CA ARG A 51 9.56 -3.36 18.47
C ARG A 51 10.40 -4.58 18.12
N ASN A 52 9.80 -5.66 17.64
CA ASN A 52 10.50 -6.87 17.21
C ASN A 52 11.03 -6.64 15.78
N LEU A 53 12.30 -6.32 15.69
CA LEU A 53 13.02 -6.12 14.43
C LEU A 53 13.99 -7.26 14.26
N GLU A 54 13.61 -8.26 13.47
CA GLU A 54 14.49 -9.36 13.11
C GLU A 54 15.21 -9.03 11.81
N GLN A 55 16.54 -9.06 11.83
CA GLN A 55 17.33 -8.85 10.62
C GLN A 55 17.32 -10.14 9.79
N ILE A 56 16.73 -10.09 8.59
CA ILE A 56 16.72 -11.22 7.65
C ILE A 56 18.07 -11.33 6.94
N ASN A 57 18.59 -10.17 6.50
CA ASN A 57 19.89 -10.05 5.84
C ASN A 57 20.43 -8.64 6.03
N GLY A 58 21.58 -8.31 5.39
CA GLY A 58 22.19 -6.99 5.50
C GLY A 58 21.26 -5.81 5.14
N THR A 59 20.20 -6.02 4.40
CA THR A 59 19.36 -4.99 3.77
C THR A 59 17.90 -4.94 4.24
N LYS A 60 17.37 -5.97 4.91
CA LYS A 60 15.96 -6.10 5.25
C LYS A 60 15.71 -6.44 6.73
N TYR A 61 14.57 -6.01 7.25
CA TYR A 61 14.01 -6.43 8.53
C TYR A 61 12.68 -7.16 8.34
N ARG A 62 12.43 -8.16 9.18
CA ARG A 62 11.09 -8.64 9.50
C ARG A 62 10.59 -7.85 10.71
N VAL A 63 9.42 -7.27 10.59
CA VAL A 63 8.78 -6.43 11.61
C VAL A 63 7.50 -7.10 12.08
N GLY A 64 7.36 -7.28 13.37
CA GLY A 64 6.14 -7.84 13.95
C GLY A 64 6.38 -8.98 14.92
N LEU A 65 5.31 -9.57 15.40
CA LEU A 65 5.35 -10.73 16.29
C LEU A 65 6.15 -11.88 15.67
N LYS A 66 6.90 -12.58 16.49
CA LYS A 66 7.56 -13.83 16.08
C LYS A 66 6.51 -14.92 15.84
N ASN A 67 6.83 -15.90 14.99
CA ASN A 67 5.91 -17.01 14.71
C ASN A 67 5.58 -17.81 15.98
N THR A 68 6.50 -17.90 16.95
CA THR A 68 6.25 -18.50 18.27
C THR A 68 5.21 -17.73 19.07
N GLU A 69 5.27 -16.39 19.10
CA GLU A 69 4.31 -15.55 19.81
C GLU A 69 2.91 -15.64 19.17
N ILE A 70 2.86 -15.74 17.83
CA ILE A 70 1.61 -15.98 17.08
C ILE A 70 1.04 -17.36 17.45
N ALA A 71 1.86 -18.41 17.41
CA ALA A 71 1.47 -19.78 17.78
C ALA A 71 0.94 -19.86 19.21
N ASP A 72 1.56 -19.17 20.18
CA ASP A 72 1.11 -19.14 21.59
C ASP A 72 -0.27 -18.49 21.74
N ARG A 73 -0.58 -17.47 20.92
CA ARG A 73 -1.91 -16.86 20.93
C ARG A 73 -2.94 -17.78 20.31
N ILE A 74 -2.60 -18.46 19.21
CA ILE A 74 -3.47 -19.43 18.55
C ILE A 74 -3.82 -20.58 19.50
N ARG A 75 -2.85 -21.14 20.23
CA ARG A 75 -3.12 -22.17 21.24
C ARG A 75 -4.12 -21.73 22.32
N ARG A 76 -3.96 -20.47 22.79
CA ARG A 76 -4.86 -19.91 23.82
C ARG A 76 -6.27 -19.60 23.31
N TRP A 77 -6.38 -19.24 22.02
CA TRP A 77 -7.66 -18.85 21.43
C TRP A 77 -8.42 -20.03 20.83
N SER A 78 -7.68 -21.06 20.38
CA SER A 78 -8.21 -22.26 19.71
C SER A 78 -9.26 -21.93 18.64
N PRO A 79 -8.93 -21.11 17.64
CA PRO A 79 -9.88 -20.74 16.59
C PRO A 79 -10.15 -21.93 15.67
N ASP A 80 -11.37 -21.99 15.10
CA ASP A 80 -11.75 -22.96 14.08
C ASP A 80 -11.14 -22.59 12.71
N ILE A 81 -11.08 -21.26 12.43
CA ILE A 81 -10.61 -20.73 11.15
C ILE A 81 -9.59 -19.60 11.38
N ILE A 82 -8.54 -19.62 10.58
CA ILE A 82 -7.57 -18.52 10.49
C ILE A 82 -7.54 -17.96 9.09
N GLY A 83 -7.93 -16.71 8.93
CA GLY A 83 -7.73 -15.91 7.72
C GLY A 83 -6.39 -15.17 7.78
N ILE A 84 -5.54 -15.27 6.75
CA ILE A 84 -4.24 -14.58 6.68
C ILE A 84 -4.24 -13.69 5.45
N ASN A 85 -4.13 -12.38 5.66
CA ASN A 85 -4.14 -11.41 4.58
C ASN A 85 -2.75 -11.20 3.99
N ILE A 86 -2.63 -11.19 2.66
CA ILE A 86 -1.40 -10.87 1.94
C ILE A 86 -1.64 -9.66 1.02
N PRO A 87 -1.54 -8.43 1.57
CA PRO A 87 -1.88 -7.20 0.83
C PRO A 87 -0.80 -6.81 -0.19
N PHE A 88 0.40 -7.37 -0.08
CA PHE A 88 1.53 -7.07 -0.94
C PHE A 88 2.39 -8.33 -1.19
N SER A 89 2.74 -8.55 -2.46
CA SER A 89 3.45 -9.77 -2.89
C SER A 89 4.76 -10.02 -2.13
N GLY A 90 5.52 -8.98 -1.80
CA GLY A 90 6.78 -9.09 -1.07
C GLY A 90 6.65 -9.59 0.39
N TRP A 91 5.43 -9.78 0.90
CA TRP A 91 5.18 -10.27 2.26
C TRP A 91 4.67 -11.71 2.29
N CYS A 92 4.50 -12.36 1.13
CA CYS A 92 3.91 -13.70 1.03
C CYS A 92 4.68 -14.73 1.86
N LYS A 93 6.01 -14.70 1.86
CA LYS A 93 6.83 -15.65 2.65
C LYS A 93 6.51 -15.57 4.15
N ALA A 94 6.42 -14.37 4.71
CA ALA A 94 6.06 -14.23 6.13
C ALA A 94 4.65 -14.77 6.41
N ALA A 95 3.71 -14.61 5.48
CA ALA A 95 2.37 -15.19 5.58
C ALA A 95 2.39 -16.72 5.50
N PHE A 96 3.21 -17.30 4.62
CA PHE A 96 3.38 -18.76 4.52
C PHE A 96 3.99 -19.35 5.79
N GLU A 97 4.96 -18.65 6.39
CA GLU A 97 5.54 -19.04 7.68
C GLU A 97 4.50 -18.99 8.81
N VAL A 98 3.61 -17.98 8.81
CA VAL A 98 2.49 -17.92 9.77
C VAL A 98 1.55 -19.09 9.58
N ALA A 99 1.16 -19.44 8.32
CA ALA A 99 0.31 -20.59 8.05
C ALA A 99 0.94 -21.91 8.53
N SER A 100 2.25 -22.05 8.35
CA SER A 100 3.00 -23.21 8.87
C SER A 100 2.98 -23.24 10.40
N ALA A 101 3.15 -22.10 11.07
CA ALA A 101 3.06 -22.00 12.52
C ALA A 101 1.66 -22.37 13.05
N VAL A 102 0.60 -21.98 12.33
CA VAL A 102 -0.79 -22.36 12.62
C VAL A 102 -0.97 -23.88 12.58
N LYS A 103 -0.61 -24.52 11.48
CA LYS A 103 -0.76 -25.97 11.29
C LYS A 103 0.13 -26.80 12.22
N ASN A 104 1.24 -26.24 12.73
CA ASN A 104 2.06 -26.86 13.77
C ASN A 104 1.41 -26.78 15.16
N VAL A 105 0.50 -25.83 15.38
CA VAL A 105 -0.29 -25.77 16.63
C VAL A 105 -1.41 -26.81 16.58
N ASP A 106 -2.18 -26.80 15.50
CA ASP A 106 -3.27 -27.71 15.27
C ASP A 106 -3.52 -27.85 13.75
N LYS A 107 -3.49 -29.07 13.24
CA LYS A 107 -3.68 -29.37 11.82
C LYS A 107 -5.13 -29.19 11.35
N ASP A 108 -6.08 -29.28 12.28
CA ASP A 108 -7.51 -29.20 12.00
C ASP A 108 -7.98 -27.73 11.84
N ILE A 109 -7.21 -26.74 12.30
CA ILE A 109 -7.50 -25.33 12.05
C ILE A 109 -7.51 -25.07 10.55
N ILE A 110 -8.62 -24.56 10.03
CA ILE A 110 -8.77 -24.20 8.62
C ILE A 110 -8.02 -22.90 8.34
N THR A 111 -7.16 -22.91 7.32
CA THR A 111 -6.35 -21.75 6.91
C THR A 111 -6.84 -21.19 5.58
N VAL A 112 -7.07 -19.87 5.55
CA VAL A 112 -7.59 -19.14 4.38
C VAL A 112 -6.68 -17.98 4.05
N PHE A 113 -6.22 -17.87 2.81
CA PHE A 113 -5.49 -16.69 2.33
C PHE A 113 -6.41 -15.72 1.61
N ASP A 114 -6.25 -14.42 1.85
CA ASP A 114 -6.93 -13.35 1.12
C ASP A 114 -5.97 -12.17 0.80
N GLY A 115 -6.43 -11.24 -0.03
CA GLY A 115 -5.73 -10.02 -0.38
C GLY A 115 -5.18 -9.97 -1.80
N GLN A 116 -4.28 -9.02 -2.07
CA GLN A 116 -3.78 -8.75 -3.42
C GLN A 116 -2.98 -9.93 -4.01
N TYR A 117 -2.04 -10.48 -3.24
CA TYR A 117 -1.22 -11.58 -3.72
C TYR A 117 -2.03 -12.86 -3.99
N PRO A 118 -2.88 -13.35 -3.07
CA PRO A 118 -3.75 -14.49 -3.32
C PRO A 118 -4.70 -14.29 -4.51
N SER A 119 -5.18 -13.06 -4.72
CA SER A 119 -6.02 -12.74 -5.88
C SER A 119 -5.25 -12.80 -7.21
N ALA A 120 -3.98 -12.40 -7.21
CA ALA A 120 -3.11 -12.45 -8.38
C ALA A 120 -2.52 -13.85 -8.65
N ARG A 121 -2.24 -14.62 -7.58
CA ARG A 121 -1.50 -15.89 -7.61
C ARG A 121 -2.19 -16.99 -6.80
N PRO A 122 -3.49 -17.29 -7.03
CA PRO A 122 -4.21 -18.26 -6.21
C PRO A 122 -3.62 -19.67 -6.26
N VAL A 123 -3.09 -20.06 -7.41
CA VAL A 123 -2.45 -21.38 -7.59
C VAL A 123 -1.18 -21.51 -6.75
N ASP A 124 -0.36 -20.46 -6.70
CA ASP A 124 0.89 -20.48 -5.94
C ASP A 124 0.62 -20.57 -4.43
N CYS A 125 -0.45 -19.90 -3.98
CA CYS A 125 -0.93 -20.03 -2.60
C CYS A 125 -1.34 -21.48 -2.30
N LEU A 126 -2.11 -22.13 -3.19
CA LEU A 126 -2.55 -23.51 -3.00
C LEU A 126 -1.41 -24.55 -3.08
N MET A 127 -0.27 -24.19 -3.67
CA MET A 127 0.92 -25.04 -3.64
C MET A 127 1.61 -25.07 -2.27
N GLN A 128 1.25 -24.17 -1.37
CA GLN A 128 1.73 -24.20 0.01
C GLN A 128 0.97 -25.27 0.80
N PRO A 129 1.67 -26.19 1.49
CA PRO A 129 1.03 -27.37 2.10
C PRO A 129 0.11 -27.05 3.29
N ASN A 130 0.17 -25.82 3.79
CA ASN A 130 -0.52 -25.39 5.00
C ASN A 130 -1.71 -24.46 4.71
N ILE A 131 -2.24 -24.48 3.47
CA ILE A 131 -3.35 -23.62 3.03
C ILE A 131 -4.48 -24.49 2.52
N ASP A 132 -5.66 -24.26 3.10
CA ASP A 132 -6.87 -25.00 2.71
C ASP A 132 -7.67 -24.25 1.65
N PHE A 133 -7.78 -22.92 1.78
CA PHE A 133 -8.57 -22.07 0.88
C PHE A 133 -7.86 -20.77 0.52
N VAL A 134 -8.20 -20.25 -0.65
CA VAL A 134 -7.81 -18.92 -1.12
C VAL A 134 -9.05 -18.14 -1.50
N VAL A 135 -9.20 -16.93 -1.00
CA VAL A 135 -10.24 -15.96 -1.38
C VAL A 135 -9.67 -15.03 -2.45
N ILE A 136 -10.41 -14.85 -3.54
CA ILE A 136 -10.01 -14.08 -4.72
C ILE A 136 -10.93 -12.87 -4.87
N GLY A 137 -10.35 -11.67 -4.96
CA GLY A 137 -11.08 -10.40 -5.05
C GLY A 137 -11.50 -9.86 -3.69
N GLU A 138 -12.65 -9.15 -3.63
CA GLU A 138 -13.17 -8.58 -2.38
C GLU A 138 -13.60 -9.69 -1.42
N GLY A 139 -13.03 -9.67 -0.21
CA GLY A 139 -13.13 -10.80 0.73
C GLY A 139 -14.42 -10.87 1.56
N GLU A 140 -15.14 -9.76 1.76
CA GLU A 140 -16.19 -9.64 2.75
C GLU A 140 -17.31 -10.69 2.57
N HIS A 141 -17.94 -10.72 1.41
CA HIS A 141 -19.03 -11.69 1.14
C HIS A 141 -18.50 -13.10 0.84
N THR A 142 -17.32 -13.18 0.22
CA THR A 142 -16.73 -14.48 -0.14
C THR A 142 -16.34 -15.25 1.12
N THR A 143 -15.68 -14.58 2.07
CA THR A 143 -15.26 -15.21 3.34
C THR A 143 -16.51 -15.56 4.18
N PHE A 144 -17.52 -14.69 4.21
CA PHE A 144 -18.76 -14.97 4.94
C PHE A 144 -19.47 -16.23 4.41
N GLU A 145 -19.62 -16.37 3.09
CA GLU A 145 -20.22 -17.58 2.49
C GLU A 145 -19.36 -18.83 2.73
N LEU A 146 -18.02 -18.70 2.61
CA LEU A 146 -17.10 -19.80 2.85
C LEU A 146 -17.24 -20.32 4.30
N VAL A 147 -17.21 -19.42 5.28
CA VAL A 147 -17.37 -19.78 6.70
C VAL A 147 -18.73 -20.45 6.93
N GLY A 148 -19.80 -19.94 6.35
CA GLY A 148 -21.13 -20.56 6.49
C GLY A 148 -21.23 -22.00 5.93
N VAL A 149 -20.56 -22.26 4.80
CA VAL A 149 -20.49 -23.63 4.23
C VAL A 149 -19.62 -24.55 5.09
N LEU A 150 -18.52 -24.05 5.63
CA LEU A 150 -17.63 -24.82 6.50
C LEU A 150 -18.32 -25.16 7.83
N GLU A 151 -19.03 -24.21 8.44
CA GLU A 151 -19.80 -24.42 9.68
C GLU A 151 -20.88 -25.50 9.54
N GLN A 152 -21.53 -25.55 8.37
CA GLN A 152 -22.56 -26.56 8.07
C GLN A 152 -21.97 -27.92 7.68
N GLY A 153 -20.67 -28.01 7.42
CA GLY A 153 -20.01 -29.23 6.95
C GLY A 153 -20.40 -29.67 5.53
N ILE A 154 -21.00 -28.77 4.74
CA ILE A 154 -21.57 -29.12 3.41
C ILE A 154 -20.50 -28.93 2.32
N MET A 155 -19.45 -29.71 2.35
CA MET A 155 -18.28 -29.59 1.44
C MET A 155 -18.61 -29.68 -0.06
N ARG A 156 -19.77 -30.26 -0.45
CA ARG A 156 -20.21 -30.25 -1.85
C ARG A 156 -20.55 -28.86 -2.37
N ASP A 157 -20.93 -27.95 -1.49
CA ASP A 157 -21.38 -26.60 -1.84
C ASP A 157 -20.24 -25.60 -2.04
N LEU A 158 -18.99 -25.97 -1.70
CA LEU A 158 -17.80 -25.15 -1.97
C LEU A 158 -17.71 -24.70 -3.44
N LYS A 159 -18.09 -25.57 -4.39
CA LYS A 159 -18.08 -25.22 -5.83
C LYS A 159 -19.11 -24.15 -6.22
N LYS A 160 -20.09 -23.88 -5.37
CA LYS A 160 -21.11 -22.83 -5.59
C LYS A 160 -20.63 -21.46 -5.15
N ILE A 161 -19.64 -21.39 -4.23
CA ILE A 161 -19.07 -20.15 -3.76
C ILE A 161 -18.23 -19.54 -4.88
N ARG A 162 -18.50 -18.30 -5.24
CA ARG A 162 -17.69 -17.56 -6.24
C ARG A 162 -16.50 -16.90 -5.59
N GLY A 163 -15.37 -16.89 -6.31
CA GLY A 163 -14.15 -16.20 -5.87
C GLY A 163 -13.36 -16.95 -4.82
N ILE A 164 -13.33 -18.29 -4.86
CA ILE A 164 -12.45 -19.11 -4.03
C ILE A 164 -11.59 -20.06 -4.87
N ALA A 165 -10.46 -20.47 -4.30
CA ALA A 165 -9.69 -21.58 -4.80
C ALA A 165 -9.35 -22.56 -3.65
N PHE A 166 -9.33 -23.85 -3.95
CA PHE A 166 -9.05 -24.94 -3.00
C PHE A 166 -8.59 -26.22 -3.72
N ILE A 167 -8.08 -27.20 -2.97
CA ILE A 167 -7.74 -28.52 -3.50
C ILE A 167 -8.87 -29.50 -3.16
N LYS A 168 -9.33 -30.26 -4.16
CA LYS A 168 -10.30 -31.34 -3.97
C LYS A 168 -9.80 -32.60 -4.68
N ASN A 169 -9.65 -33.70 -3.94
CA ASN A 169 -9.14 -34.97 -4.47
C ASN A 169 -7.79 -34.83 -5.23
N GLY A 170 -6.91 -33.95 -4.74
CA GLY A 170 -5.62 -33.68 -5.39
C GLY A 170 -5.69 -32.69 -6.57
N GLU A 171 -6.88 -32.29 -7.01
CA GLU A 171 -7.06 -31.33 -8.09
C GLU A 171 -7.30 -29.90 -7.57
N LYS A 172 -6.70 -28.91 -8.25
CA LYS A 172 -6.90 -27.51 -7.98
C LYS A 172 -8.23 -27.06 -8.57
N VAL A 173 -9.09 -26.53 -7.73
CA VAL A 173 -10.39 -25.97 -8.11
C VAL A 173 -10.34 -24.46 -7.93
N ILE A 174 -10.59 -23.70 -8.99
CA ILE A 174 -10.81 -22.26 -8.95
C ILE A 174 -12.23 -22.00 -9.40
N THR A 175 -13.04 -21.39 -8.52
CA THR A 175 -14.44 -21.09 -8.85
C THR A 175 -14.53 -19.82 -9.69
N PRO A 176 -15.67 -19.58 -10.39
CA PRO A 176 -15.84 -18.34 -11.13
C PRO A 176 -15.64 -17.09 -10.25
N PRO A 177 -15.08 -16.01 -10.78
CA PRO A 177 -14.86 -14.80 -10.00
C PRO A 177 -16.18 -14.24 -9.46
N ARG A 178 -16.13 -13.70 -8.23
CA ARG A 178 -17.27 -13.00 -7.64
C ARG A 178 -17.39 -11.61 -8.28
N PRO A 179 -18.60 -11.18 -8.64
CA PRO A 179 -18.82 -9.77 -8.99
C PRO A 179 -18.46 -8.87 -7.82
N ALA A 180 -17.78 -7.76 -8.12
CA ALA A 180 -17.44 -6.77 -7.11
C ALA A 180 -18.69 -6.19 -6.43
N ILE A 181 -18.60 -5.88 -5.14
CA ILE A 181 -19.69 -5.33 -4.32
C ILE A 181 -20.14 -3.99 -4.93
N GLN A 182 -21.38 -3.89 -5.38
CA GLN A 182 -21.89 -2.70 -6.06
C GLN A 182 -22.32 -1.60 -5.08
N ASP A 183 -23.02 -1.98 -4.03
CA ASP A 183 -23.48 -1.09 -2.97
C ASP A 183 -22.50 -1.18 -1.78
N LEU A 184 -21.61 -0.19 -1.68
CA LEU A 184 -20.61 -0.14 -0.59
C LEU A 184 -21.23 0.33 0.73
N ASP A 185 -22.39 0.98 0.71
CA ASP A 185 -23.10 1.40 1.92
C ASP A 185 -23.74 0.21 2.66
N SER A 186 -23.96 -0.90 1.97
CA SER A 186 -24.45 -2.15 2.57
C SER A 186 -23.44 -2.83 3.50
N LEU A 187 -22.16 -2.48 3.38
CA LEU A 187 -21.11 -2.99 4.26
C LEU A 187 -21.16 -2.27 5.62
N PRO A 188 -20.98 -2.99 6.73
CA PRO A 188 -20.75 -2.34 8.02
C PRO A 188 -19.46 -1.52 8.00
N PHE A 189 -19.35 -0.54 8.88
CA PHE A 189 -18.08 0.12 9.11
C PHE A 189 -17.02 -0.87 9.61
N PRO A 190 -15.72 -0.66 9.29
CA PRO A 190 -14.66 -1.57 9.70
C PRO A 190 -14.65 -1.83 11.21
N ALA A 191 -14.47 -3.08 11.62
CA ALA A 191 -14.43 -3.50 13.03
C ALA A 191 -13.16 -3.01 13.74
N ARG A 192 -12.99 -1.69 13.85
CA ARG A 192 -11.79 -1.08 14.47
C ARG A 192 -11.65 -1.38 15.96
N HIS A 193 -12.74 -1.72 16.64
CA HIS A 193 -12.72 -2.16 18.03
C HIS A 193 -11.95 -3.48 18.22
N LEU A 194 -11.73 -4.26 17.16
CA LEU A 194 -10.89 -5.46 17.15
C LEU A 194 -9.42 -5.15 16.83
N LEU A 195 -9.07 -3.91 16.49
CA LEU A 195 -7.72 -3.48 16.19
C LEU A 195 -7.04 -2.84 17.41
N PRO A 196 -5.71 -2.91 17.54
CA PRO A 196 -4.97 -2.28 18.63
C PRO A 196 -4.83 -0.76 18.44
N MET A 197 -5.97 -0.02 18.46
CA MET A 197 -6.03 1.40 18.11
C MET A 197 -5.06 2.27 18.91
N ASP A 198 -4.92 2.04 20.22
CA ASP A 198 -3.99 2.80 21.06
C ASP A 198 -2.53 2.60 20.64
N THR A 199 -2.19 1.40 20.17
CA THR A 199 -0.83 1.09 19.68
C THR A 199 -0.54 1.89 18.40
N TYR A 200 -1.50 2.02 17.48
CA TYR A 200 -1.33 2.88 16.30
C TYR A 200 -1.09 4.33 16.70
N PHE A 201 -1.87 4.85 17.66
CA PHE A 201 -1.73 6.23 18.12
C PHE A 201 -0.38 6.49 18.81
N ALA A 202 0.12 5.51 19.57
CA ALA A 202 1.43 5.59 20.21
C ALA A 202 2.58 5.52 19.19
N ALA A 203 2.52 4.58 18.25
CA ALA A 203 3.59 4.31 17.27
C ALA A 203 3.91 5.52 16.39
N VAL A 204 2.91 6.29 15.99
CA VAL A 204 3.10 7.49 15.16
C VAL A 204 3.87 8.59 15.90
N LYS A 205 3.90 8.59 17.26
CA LYS A 205 4.75 9.53 18.01
C LYS A 205 6.24 9.24 17.80
N GLU A 206 6.60 7.98 17.59
CA GLU A 206 7.99 7.53 17.50
C GLU A 206 8.54 7.61 16.07
N ASN A 207 7.66 7.57 15.05
CA ASN A 207 8.10 7.60 13.66
C ASN A 207 7.15 8.42 12.76
N PRO A 208 7.44 9.71 12.52
CA PRO A 208 6.61 10.60 11.72
C PRO A 208 6.81 10.46 10.19
N LEU A 209 7.09 9.25 9.65
CA LEU A 209 7.34 9.05 8.21
C LEU A 209 6.22 9.55 7.30
N ARG A 210 5.00 9.72 7.80
CA ARG A 210 3.88 10.32 7.07
C ARG A 210 3.82 11.87 7.18
N GLY A 211 4.86 12.51 7.74
CA GLY A 211 4.90 13.95 8.00
C GLY A 211 4.22 14.32 9.32
N GLU A 212 3.86 15.60 9.49
CA GLU A 212 3.10 16.06 10.65
C GLU A 212 1.71 15.42 10.62
N ILE A 213 1.47 14.47 11.54
CA ILE A 213 0.16 13.84 11.71
C ILE A 213 -0.50 14.44 12.95
N ARG A 214 -1.70 14.98 12.77
CA ARG A 214 -2.57 15.37 13.89
C ARG A 214 -3.12 14.10 14.54
N LYS A 215 -3.01 13.95 15.83
CA LYS A 215 -3.32 12.71 16.56
C LYS A 215 -4.54 12.88 17.45
N PRO A 216 -5.32 11.82 17.66
CA PRO A 216 -5.29 10.50 17.02
C PRO A 216 -5.66 10.53 15.54
N TRP A 217 -5.31 9.48 14.78
CA TRP A 217 -5.57 9.37 13.35
C TRP A 217 -6.18 8.02 12.96
N ALA A 218 -6.93 7.99 11.86
CA ALA A 218 -7.49 6.75 11.29
C ALA A 218 -7.38 6.75 9.76
N THR A 219 -7.43 5.54 9.18
CA THR A 219 -7.58 5.35 7.73
C THR A 219 -9.03 5.07 7.37
N MET A 220 -9.47 5.53 6.20
CA MET A 220 -10.79 5.26 5.65
C MET A 220 -10.71 4.95 4.16
N ILE A 221 -11.63 4.10 3.68
CA ILE A 221 -11.86 3.83 2.27
C ILE A 221 -13.27 4.26 1.95
N THR A 222 -13.44 5.18 1.00
CA THR A 222 -14.75 5.73 0.62
C THR A 222 -15.19 5.33 -0.78
N SER A 223 -14.26 4.81 -1.58
CA SER A 223 -14.51 4.29 -2.93
C SER A 223 -13.56 3.15 -3.25
N ARG A 224 -13.91 2.29 -4.19
CA ARG A 224 -13.14 1.13 -4.63
C ARG A 224 -13.12 1.02 -6.14
N GLY A 225 -11.98 0.57 -6.68
CA GLY A 225 -11.75 0.38 -8.10
C GLY A 225 -11.36 1.65 -8.82
N CYS A 226 -10.76 1.51 -10.01
CA CYS A 226 -10.28 2.62 -10.80
C CYS A 226 -10.47 2.31 -12.29
N PRO A 227 -11.07 3.22 -13.11
CA PRO A 227 -11.32 2.94 -14.52
C PRO A 227 -10.08 3.06 -15.42
N TYR A 228 -8.99 3.64 -14.93
CA TYR A 228 -7.78 3.87 -15.69
C TYR A 228 -6.88 2.63 -15.75
N ASN A 229 -6.06 2.50 -16.82
CA ASN A 229 -5.29 1.30 -17.10
C ASN A 229 -3.78 1.49 -16.90
N CYS A 230 -3.36 2.19 -15.84
CA CYS A 230 -1.94 2.36 -15.55
C CYS A 230 -1.23 1.00 -15.45
N VAL A 231 -0.20 0.78 -16.30
CA VAL A 231 0.43 -0.53 -16.52
C VAL A 231 1.02 -1.18 -15.26
N PHE A 232 1.45 -0.38 -14.29
CA PHE A 232 2.06 -0.83 -13.04
C PHE A 232 1.06 -1.03 -11.89
N CYS A 233 -0.22 -0.64 -12.09
CA CYS A 233 -1.18 -0.57 -10.99
C CYS A 233 -1.88 -1.92 -10.77
N SER A 234 -1.80 -2.45 -9.56
CA SER A 234 -2.41 -3.72 -9.17
C SER A 234 -3.85 -3.59 -8.66
N VAL A 235 -4.43 -2.40 -8.65
CA VAL A 235 -5.78 -2.15 -8.09
C VAL A 235 -6.86 -3.02 -8.75
N HIS A 236 -6.71 -3.29 -10.05
CA HIS A 236 -7.67 -4.10 -10.80
C HIS A 236 -7.73 -5.56 -10.36
N THR A 237 -6.62 -6.08 -9.81
CA THR A 237 -6.54 -7.47 -9.34
C THR A 237 -7.49 -7.73 -8.17
N LEU A 238 -7.69 -6.73 -7.32
CA LEU A 238 -8.51 -6.85 -6.11
C LEU A 238 -9.86 -6.13 -6.26
N MET A 239 -9.85 -4.86 -6.68
CA MET A 239 -11.03 -3.98 -6.65
C MET A 239 -11.73 -3.83 -8.00
N GLY A 240 -11.11 -4.29 -9.10
CA GLY A 240 -11.66 -4.21 -10.45
C GLY A 240 -11.57 -2.81 -11.07
N LYS A 241 -12.05 -2.71 -12.33
CA LYS A 241 -12.00 -1.47 -13.13
C LYS A 241 -13.17 -0.52 -12.86
N LYS A 242 -14.33 -1.04 -12.44
CA LYS A 242 -15.49 -0.20 -12.18
C LYS A 242 -15.31 0.54 -10.86
N TRP A 243 -15.29 1.86 -10.93
CA TRP A 243 -15.31 2.70 -9.74
C TRP A 243 -16.66 2.64 -9.06
N ARG A 244 -16.68 2.41 -7.76
CA ARG A 244 -17.87 2.31 -6.90
C ARG A 244 -17.59 3.10 -5.65
N SER A 245 -18.59 3.76 -5.09
CA SER A 245 -18.41 4.62 -3.94
C SER A 245 -19.52 4.48 -2.93
N ARG A 246 -19.18 4.77 -1.69
CA ARG A 246 -20.13 5.00 -0.60
C ARG A 246 -20.83 6.34 -0.83
N SER A 247 -22.03 6.49 -0.31
CA SER A 247 -22.73 7.78 -0.28
C SER A 247 -21.97 8.81 0.56
N PRO A 248 -22.11 10.10 0.28
CA PRO A 248 -21.53 11.16 1.12
C PRO A 248 -21.95 11.05 2.59
N GLU A 249 -23.21 10.76 2.84
CA GLU A 249 -23.78 10.60 4.17
C GLU A 249 -23.10 9.45 4.93
N ASN A 250 -23.03 8.28 4.32
CA ASN A 250 -22.37 7.10 4.90
C ASN A 250 -20.89 7.36 5.23
N VAL A 251 -20.17 8.09 4.37
CA VAL A 251 -18.77 8.49 4.63
C VAL A 251 -18.68 9.40 5.84
N VAL A 252 -19.54 10.42 5.92
CA VAL A 252 -19.48 11.42 7.01
C VAL A 252 -19.99 10.84 8.33
N ASP A 253 -20.92 9.89 8.29
CA ASP A 253 -21.36 9.13 9.47
C ASP A 253 -20.19 8.33 10.09
N GLU A 254 -19.34 7.71 9.28
CA GLU A 254 -18.13 7.03 9.77
C GLU A 254 -17.10 8.03 10.33
N VAL A 255 -16.92 9.20 9.68
CA VAL A 255 -16.07 10.28 10.22
C VAL A 255 -16.54 10.69 11.62
N GLU A 256 -17.84 10.91 11.78
CA GLU A 256 -18.46 11.30 13.04
C GLU A 256 -18.29 10.20 14.10
N GLN A 257 -18.53 8.93 13.75
CA GLN A 257 -18.28 7.80 14.63
C GLN A 257 -16.81 7.75 15.10
N LEU A 258 -15.85 7.95 14.19
CA LEU A 258 -14.43 7.96 14.53
C LEU A 258 -14.06 9.07 15.49
N ILE A 259 -14.62 10.26 15.33
CA ILE A 259 -14.42 11.38 16.24
C ILE A 259 -14.97 11.04 17.62
N HIS A 260 -16.21 10.54 17.69
CA HIS A 260 -16.87 10.26 18.97
C HIS A 260 -16.24 9.07 19.71
N THR A 261 -15.90 8.00 18.99
CA THR A 261 -15.42 6.74 19.61
C THR A 261 -13.92 6.80 19.94
N TYR A 262 -13.10 7.34 19.02
CA TYR A 262 -11.64 7.30 19.12
C TYR A 262 -10.99 8.69 19.23
N HIS A 263 -11.79 9.74 19.30
CA HIS A 263 -11.33 11.15 19.37
C HIS A 263 -10.38 11.51 18.21
N ILE A 264 -10.64 10.93 17.02
CA ILE A 264 -9.82 11.13 15.83
C ILE A 264 -9.73 12.61 15.46
N LYS A 265 -8.53 13.06 15.12
CA LYS A 265 -8.21 14.42 14.67
C LYS A 265 -7.71 14.47 13.24
N GLN A 266 -7.30 13.32 12.67
CA GLN A 266 -6.90 13.22 11.27
C GLN A 266 -7.44 11.95 10.64
N ILE A 267 -7.88 12.07 9.39
CA ILE A 267 -8.28 10.94 8.55
C ILE A 267 -7.40 10.90 7.29
N ASP A 268 -6.86 9.73 7.01
CA ASP A 268 -6.17 9.42 5.76
C ASP A 268 -7.15 8.64 4.87
N PHE A 269 -7.65 9.26 3.80
CA PHE A 269 -8.51 8.59 2.82
C PHE A 269 -7.65 7.78 1.86
N GLU A 270 -7.71 6.44 1.98
CA GLU A 270 -6.87 5.50 1.24
C GLU A 270 -7.53 5.01 -0.08
N ASP A 271 -8.40 5.81 -0.64
CA ASP A 271 -9.04 5.55 -1.93
C ASP A 271 -8.02 5.54 -3.08
N GLU A 272 -8.28 4.74 -4.10
CA GLU A 272 -7.53 4.75 -5.35
C GLU A 272 -7.80 6.01 -6.19
N ASN A 273 -9.02 6.55 -6.09
CA ASN A 273 -9.41 7.77 -6.81
C ASN A 273 -10.63 8.45 -6.17
N MET A 274 -10.43 9.15 -5.06
CA MET A 274 -11.50 9.76 -4.26
C MET A 274 -12.27 10.85 -5.00
N THR A 275 -11.59 11.62 -5.87
CA THR A 275 -12.13 12.80 -6.53
C THR A 275 -12.74 12.52 -7.90
N LEU A 276 -12.84 11.24 -8.33
CA LEU A 276 -13.37 10.88 -9.64
C LEU A 276 -14.81 11.39 -9.86
N ASN A 277 -15.64 11.35 -8.83
CA ASN A 277 -16.94 12.02 -8.82
C ASN A 277 -16.84 13.31 -8.01
N LYS A 278 -16.60 14.40 -8.72
CA LYS A 278 -16.41 15.74 -8.14
C LYS A 278 -17.60 16.16 -7.27
N LYS A 279 -18.84 16.00 -7.77
CA LYS A 279 -20.05 16.40 -7.04
C LYS A 279 -20.19 15.66 -5.71
N ARG A 280 -19.89 14.34 -5.72
CA ARG A 280 -19.86 13.55 -4.48
C ARG A 280 -18.83 14.09 -3.49
N MET A 281 -17.61 14.41 -3.97
CA MET A 281 -16.56 14.95 -3.11
C MET A 281 -16.93 16.32 -2.52
N GLU A 282 -17.53 17.19 -3.32
CA GLU A 282 -18.07 18.48 -2.85
C GLU A 282 -19.12 18.25 -1.75
N THR A 283 -20.04 17.30 -1.93
CA THR A 283 -21.07 16.98 -0.92
C THR A 283 -20.46 16.45 0.37
N ILE A 284 -19.42 15.60 0.31
CA ILE A 284 -18.68 15.13 1.51
C ILE A 284 -18.10 16.35 2.27
N CYS A 285 -17.43 17.26 1.55
CA CYS A 285 -16.86 18.46 2.14
C CYS A 285 -17.93 19.34 2.81
N ASP A 286 -19.03 19.59 2.10
CA ASP A 286 -20.15 20.40 2.61
C ASP A 286 -20.77 19.78 3.87
N LEU A 287 -20.91 18.45 3.93
CA LEU A 287 -21.43 17.74 5.09
C LEU A 287 -20.47 17.79 6.28
N ILE A 288 -19.16 17.65 6.08
CA ILE A 288 -18.15 17.78 7.14
C ILE A 288 -18.26 19.19 7.78
N VAL A 289 -18.32 20.23 6.96
CA VAL A 289 -18.45 21.61 7.42
C VAL A 289 -19.79 21.82 8.12
N LYS A 290 -20.90 21.38 7.51
CA LYS A 290 -22.27 21.53 8.06
C LYS A 290 -22.43 20.86 9.41
N ARG A 291 -21.81 19.69 9.63
CA ARG A 291 -21.85 18.98 10.92
C ARG A 291 -20.81 19.51 11.93
N GLY A 292 -19.98 20.48 11.56
CA GLY A 292 -18.97 21.07 12.44
C GLY A 292 -17.88 20.09 12.87
N LEU A 293 -17.51 19.13 12.03
CA LEU A 293 -16.55 18.09 12.37
C LEU A 293 -15.11 18.64 12.30
N ASP A 294 -14.45 18.76 13.47
CA ASP A 294 -13.07 19.29 13.59
C ASP A 294 -12.04 18.19 13.29
N ILE A 295 -11.79 17.95 12.00
CA ILE A 295 -10.78 17.04 11.51
C ILE A 295 -9.84 17.70 10.52
N GLU A 296 -8.63 17.15 10.43
CA GLU A 296 -7.78 17.30 9.26
C GLU A 296 -7.81 16.02 8.44
N TRP A 297 -7.70 16.13 7.14
CA TRP A 297 -7.67 14.95 6.29
C TRP A 297 -6.75 15.13 5.08
N TYR A 298 -6.40 13.97 4.51
CA TYR A 298 -5.46 13.92 3.41
C TYR A 298 -5.61 12.63 2.59
N THR A 299 -5.06 12.61 1.35
CA THR A 299 -5.16 11.48 0.41
C THR A 299 -3.80 10.86 0.14
N PRO A 300 -3.35 9.85 0.91
CA PRO A 300 -2.01 9.27 0.82
C PRO A 300 -1.75 8.54 -0.50
N ASN A 301 -2.79 7.97 -1.13
CA ASN A 301 -2.66 7.27 -2.41
C ASN A 301 -2.73 8.21 -3.62
N GLY A 302 -3.13 9.46 -3.38
CA GLY A 302 -3.22 10.48 -4.39
C GLY A 302 -4.61 10.66 -5.00
N VAL A 303 -4.74 11.73 -5.76
CA VAL A 303 -5.92 12.04 -6.58
C VAL A 303 -5.45 12.43 -7.98
N ARG A 304 -6.34 12.33 -8.95
CA ARG A 304 -6.02 12.79 -10.31
C ARG A 304 -6.07 14.31 -10.39
N ALA A 305 -5.05 14.89 -11.02
CA ALA A 305 -4.94 16.34 -11.14
C ALA A 305 -6.06 16.96 -11.99
N ASP A 306 -6.52 16.24 -13.02
CA ASP A 306 -7.58 16.67 -13.94
C ASP A 306 -8.99 16.69 -13.31
N THR A 307 -9.16 16.14 -12.11
CA THR A 307 -10.42 16.22 -11.36
C THR A 307 -10.50 17.46 -10.46
N LEU A 308 -9.41 18.21 -10.33
CA LEU A 308 -9.27 19.33 -9.38
C LEU A 308 -9.53 20.66 -10.06
N ASP A 309 -10.41 21.48 -9.45
CA ASP A 309 -10.56 22.89 -9.77
C ASP A 309 -10.60 23.73 -8.51
N GLU A 310 -10.66 25.04 -8.69
CA GLU A 310 -10.60 25.99 -7.57
C GLU A 310 -11.78 25.84 -6.61
N ASN A 311 -12.99 25.59 -7.10
CA ASN A 311 -14.17 25.43 -6.28
C ASN A 311 -14.05 24.17 -5.39
N LEU A 312 -13.71 23.03 -5.98
CA LEU A 312 -13.51 21.78 -5.23
C LEU A 312 -12.41 21.93 -4.20
N LEU A 313 -11.25 22.49 -4.58
CA LEU A 313 -10.11 22.67 -3.67
C LEU A 313 -10.43 23.61 -2.52
N THR A 314 -11.23 24.67 -2.75
CA THR A 314 -11.71 25.57 -1.68
C THR A 314 -12.55 24.79 -0.67
N LYS A 315 -13.56 24.05 -1.13
CA LYS A 315 -14.40 23.19 -0.26
C LYS A 315 -13.58 22.14 0.49
N MET A 316 -12.62 21.50 -0.19
CA MET A 316 -11.71 20.56 0.43
C MET A 316 -10.90 21.24 1.55
N ARG A 317 -10.38 22.44 1.32
CA ARG A 317 -9.62 23.20 2.32
C ARG A 317 -10.47 23.57 3.53
N GLU A 318 -11.69 24.02 3.32
CA GLU A 318 -12.66 24.38 4.35
C GLU A 318 -13.07 23.17 5.20
N SER A 319 -13.26 22.00 4.58
CA SER A 319 -13.59 20.75 5.28
C SER A 319 -12.42 20.08 5.99
N GLY A 320 -11.22 20.68 5.98
CA GLY A 320 -10.07 20.19 6.73
C GLY A 320 -8.96 19.56 5.90
N CYS A 321 -9.03 19.55 4.56
CA CYS A 321 -7.91 19.09 3.74
C CYS A 321 -6.69 19.97 3.96
N ARG A 322 -5.58 19.37 4.33
CA ARG A 322 -4.32 20.10 4.54
C ARG A 322 -3.26 19.74 3.52
N LYS A 323 -3.37 18.57 2.93
CA LYS A 323 -2.39 18.04 2.02
C LYS A 323 -3.06 17.11 1.00
N LEU A 324 -2.62 17.21 -0.24
CA LEU A 324 -3.00 16.30 -1.32
C LEU A 324 -1.76 15.67 -1.93
N ARG A 325 -1.93 14.48 -2.47
CA ARG A 325 -0.99 13.89 -3.39
C ARG A 325 -1.58 13.87 -4.79
N ILE A 326 -0.76 14.17 -5.77
CA ILE A 326 -1.05 13.95 -7.17
C ILE A 326 0.05 13.09 -7.78
N ALA A 327 -0.27 12.38 -8.81
CA ALA A 327 0.65 11.44 -9.43
C ALA A 327 0.80 11.76 -10.93
N PRO A 328 1.69 12.69 -11.33
CA PRO A 328 2.06 12.85 -12.74
C PRO A 328 2.69 11.59 -13.31
N GLU A 329 3.37 10.81 -12.51
CA GLU A 329 4.15 9.61 -12.76
C GLU A 329 5.40 9.88 -13.62
N SER A 330 5.30 10.69 -14.67
CA SER A 330 6.40 11.14 -15.51
C SER A 330 6.24 12.63 -15.86
N GLY A 331 7.34 13.29 -16.20
CA GLY A 331 7.36 14.65 -16.75
C GLY A 331 7.27 14.68 -18.26
N VAL A 332 7.19 13.54 -18.93
CA VAL A 332 7.15 13.38 -20.38
C VAL A 332 5.78 12.88 -20.81
N GLN A 333 5.04 13.67 -21.58
CA GLN A 333 3.67 13.35 -21.99
C GLN A 333 3.59 11.99 -22.72
N ARG A 334 4.55 11.67 -23.59
CA ARG A 334 4.62 10.36 -24.27
C ARG A 334 4.65 9.20 -23.27
N VAL A 335 5.46 9.33 -22.22
CA VAL A 335 5.58 8.29 -21.19
C VAL A 335 4.26 8.15 -20.44
N VAL A 336 3.60 9.26 -20.09
CA VAL A 336 2.30 9.24 -19.41
C VAL A 336 1.22 8.56 -20.26
N ASP A 337 1.16 8.87 -21.57
CA ASP A 337 0.10 8.40 -22.45
C ASP A 337 0.36 7.00 -23.00
N GLN A 338 1.58 6.76 -23.53
CA GLN A 338 1.88 5.55 -24.31
C GLN A 338 2.47 4.41 -23.46
N ILE A 339 3.28 4.74 -22.44
CA ILE A 339 3.92 3.75 -21.59
C ILE A 339 3.05 3.46 -20.38
N ILE A 340 2.71 4.48 -19.59
CA ILE A 340 1.93 4.35 -18.35
C ILE A 340 0.45 4.09 -18.65
N LYS A 341 -0.08 4.63 -19.74
CA LYS A 341 -1.50 4.58 -20.11
C LYS A 341 -2.41 5.26 -19.08
N LYS A 342 -1.94 6.39 -18.54
CA LYS A 342 -2.65 7.09 -17.46
C LYS A 342 -3.73 8.04 -17.98
N ASP A 343 -3.66 8.45 -19.24
CA ASP A 343 -4.59 9.41 -19.85
C ASP A 343 -4.71 10.69 -19.00
N LEU A 344 -3.58 11.37 -18.77
CA LEU A 344 -3.46 12.58 -17.95
C LEU A 344 -2.59 13.62 -18.65
N ASN A 345 -3.18 14.79 -18.96
CA ASN A 345 -2.41 15.91 -19.50
C ASN A 345 -1.58 16.57 -18.38
N LEU A 346 -0.27 16.71 -18.62
CA LEU A 346 0.66 17.31 -17.65
C LEU A 346 0.33 18.78 -17.34
N ARG A 347 -0.36 19.51 -18.24
CA ARG A 347 -0.85 20.87 -17.97
C ARG A 347 -1.88 20.89 -16.84
N GLU A 348 -2.71 19.85 -16.69
CA GLU A 348 -3.64 19.75 -15.56
C GLU A 348 -2.90 19.54 -14.23
N VAL A 349 -1.75 18.85 -14.25
CA VAL A 349 -0.86 18.74 -13.08
C VAL A 349 -0.32 20.12 -12.67
N GLU A 350 0.18 20.90 -13.64
CA GLU A 350 0.70 22.24 -13.38
C GLU A 350 -0.40 23.17 -12.81
N LYS A 351 -1.58 23.12 -13.41
CA LYS A 351 -2.75 23.87 -12.93
C LYS A 351 -3.15 23.47 -11.51
N ALA A 352 -3.21 22.16 -11.20
CA ALA A 352 -3.52 21.67 -9.87
C ALA A 352 -2.52 22.17 -8.81
N VAL A 353 -1.21 22.17 -9.13
CA VAL A 353 -0.16 22.69 -8.23
C VAL A 353 -0.40 24.18 -7.92
N VAL A 354 -0.67 25.00 -8.93
CA VAL A 354 -0.92 26.43 -8.74
C VAL A 354 -2.18 26.68 -7.91
N LEU A 355 -3.26 25.94 -8.20
CA LEU A 355 -4.52 26.06 -7.47
C LEU A 355 -4.39 25.62 -6.02
N CYS A 356 -3.72 24.49 -5.74
CA CYS A 356 -3.49 24.03 -4.37
C CYS A 356 -2.70 25.08 -3.56
N LYS A 357 -1.65 25.65 -4.15
CA LYS A 357 -0.89 26.73 -3.52
C LYS A 357 -1.78 27.95 -3.23
N LYS A 358 -2.66 28.33 -4.17
CA LYS A 358 -3.57 29.47 -4.03
C LYS A 358 -4.52 29.28 -2.85
N VAL A 359 -5.09 28.08 -2.67
CA VAL A 359 -6.05 27.77 -1.59
C VAL A 359 -5.38 27.35 -0.27
N GLY A 360 -4.05 27.20 -0.25
CA GLY A 360 -3.29 26.84 0.95
C GLY A 360 -3.33 25.36 1.31
N ILE A 361 -3.47 24.47 0.31
CA ILE A 361 -3.31 23.02 0.45
C ILE A 361 -1.89 22.65 0.04
N LYS A 362 -1.15 21.95 0.92
CA LYS A 362 0.17 21.38 0.56
C LYS A 362 0.00 20.31 -0.51
N ILE A 363 0.92 20.25 -1.47
CA ILE A 363 0.85 19.28 -2.54
C ILE A 363 2.14 18.47 -2.67
N GLU A 364 2.00 17.16 -2.68
CA GLU A 364 3.08 16.18 -2.88
C GLU A 364 2.87 15.49 -4.24
N CYS A 365 3.95 15.20 -4.95
CA CYS A 365 3.91 14.61 -6.29
C CYS A 365 4.59 13.25 -6.30
N PHE A 366 3.94 12.24 -6.92
CA PHE A 366 4.50 10.91 -7.17
C PHE A 366 5.00 10.79 -8.60
N PHE A 367 6.17 10.18 -8.74
CA PHE A 367 6.76 9.77 -10.01
C PHE A 367 7.13 8.30 -9.96
N VAL A 368 7.01 7.62 -11.10
CA VAL A 368 7.47 6.25 -11.30
C VAL A 368 8.48 6.27 -12.44
N ILE A 369 9.68 5.74 -12.20
CA ILE A 369 10.78 5.67 -13.17
C ILE A 369 11.19 4.23 -13.41
N GLY A 370 11.80 3.96 -14.58
CA GLY A 370 12.26 2.63 -14.96
C GLY A 370 11.15 1.75 -15.52
N LEU A 371 10.24 2.36 -16.28
CA LEU A 371 9.21 1.65 -17.03
C LEU A 371 9.77 1.11 -18.35
N ILE A 372 9.26 -0.02 -18.81
CA ILE A 372 9.67 -0.62 -20.09
C ILE A 372 9.34 0.32 -21.25
N GLY A 373 10.33 0.68 -22.04
CA GLY A 373 10.23 1.63 -23.14
C GLY A 373 10.45 3.10 -22.75
N GLU A 374 10.74 3.38 -21.48
CA GLU A 374 11.21 4.70 -21.01
C GLU A 374 12.73 4.80 -21.19
N THR A 375 13.24 5.95 -21.59
CA THR A 375 14.69 6.19 -21.73
C THR A 375 15.26 6.93 -20.52
N LYS A 376 16.60 6.88 -20.35
CA LYS A 376 17.29 7.65 -19.30
C LYS A 376 17.11 9.16 -19.46
N GLU A 377 17.04 9.63 -20.69
CA GLU A 377 16.78 11.03 -21.02
C GLU A 377 15.38 11.46 -20.56
N GLU A 378 14.37 10.64 -20.78
CA GLU A 378 12.99 10.89 -20.33
C GLU A 378 12.87 10.86 -18.79
N ILE A 379 13.63 9.98 -18.12
CA ILE A 379 13.70 10.00 -16.64
C ILE A 379 14.30 11.33 -16.16
N LYS A 380 15.39 11.83 -16.80
CA LYS A 380 15.97 13.13 -16.48
C LYS A 380 15.01 14.29 -16.76
N GLU A 381 14.24 14.23 -17.83
CA GLU A 381 13.17 15.20 -18.10
C GLU A 381 12.11 15.19 -16.99
N SER A 382 11.75 14.01 -16.47
CA SER A 382 10.85 13.87 -15.33
C SER A 382 11.40 14.50 -14.05
N ILE A 383 12.72 14.38 -13.81
CA ILE A 383 13.41 15.07 -12.72
C ILE A 383 13.36 16.59 -12.89
N ASN A 384 13.63 17.07 -14.10
CA ASN A 384 13.55 18.51 -14.43
C ASN A 384 12.12 19.05 -14.27
N TYR A 385 11.12 18.25 -14.66
CA TYR A 385 9.71 18.58 -14.46
C TYR A 385 9.34 18.71 -12.98
N ALA A 386 9.87 17.85 -12.13
CA ALA A 386 9.68 17.97 -10.67
C ALA A 386 10.30 19.29 -10.13
N TYR A 387 11.47 19.72 -10.62
CA TYR A 387 12.01 21.03 -10.26
C TYR A 387 11.10 22.17 -10.75
N LYS A 388 10.51 22.09 -11.95
CA LYS A 388 9.51 23.05 -12.43
C LYS A 388 8.30 23.11 -11.51
N LEU A 389 7.70 21.95 -11.16
CA LEU A 389 6.54 21.89 -10.26
C LEU A 389 6.87 22.47 -8.87
N ARG A 390 8.11 22.28 -8.39
CA ARG A 390 8.58 22.88 -7.14
C ARG A 390 8.59 24.40 -7.21
N GLN A 391 9.09 24.98 -8.29
CA GLN A 391 9.08 26.44 -8.50
C GLN A 391 7.64 26.97 -8.56
N MET A 392 6.70 26.20 -9.09
CA MET A 392 5.27 26.53 -9.12
C MET A 392 4.59 26.41 -7.73
N GLY A 393 5.18 25.66 -6.80
CA GLY A 393 4.71 25.60 -5.43
C GLY A 393 4.42 24.22 -4.86
N ALA A 394 4.79 23.14 -5.56
CA ALA A 394 4.72 21.79 -5.00
C ALA A 394 5.71 21.61 -3.84
N ASP A 395 5.28 20.92 -2.79
CA ASP A 395 6.00 20.86 -1.51
C ASP A 395 6.98 19.69 -1.43
N ARG A 396 6.62 18.53 -2.02
CA ARG A 396 7.41 17.31 -1.89
C ARG A 396 7.25 16.38 -3.10
N PHE A 397 8.29 15.61 -3.36
CA PHE A 397 8.36 14.69 -4.51
C PHE A 397 8.80 13.32 -4.05
N TYR A 398 8.17 12.28 -4.60
CA TYR A 398 8.54 10.89 -4.38
C TYR A 398 8.81 10.25 -5.74
N PHE A 399 10.02 9.77 -5.92
CA PHE A 399 10.39 8.98 -7.08
C PHE A 399 10.48 7.52 -6.67
N ASN A 400 9.58 6.71 -7.24
CA ASN A 400 9.52 5.29 -7.02
C ASN A 400 10.03 4.56 -8.26
N ILE A 401 10.80 3.50 -8.05
CA ILE A 401 11.22 2.63 -9.14
C ILE A 401 10.05 1.70 -9.48
N ALA A 402 9.79 1.51 -10.77
CA ALA A 402 8.74 0.65 -11.28
C ALA A 402 8.91 -0.80 -10.78
N MET A 403 7.89 -1.33 -10.14
CA MET A 403 7.89 -2.68 -9.57
C MET A 403 6.98 -3.59 -10.39
N PRO A 404 7.47 -4.71 -10.91
CA PRO A 404 6.68 -5.68 -11.66
C PRO A 404 5.85 -6.55 -10.71
N VAL A 405 4.79 -5.95 -10.13
CA VAL A 405 3.90 -6.62 -9.19
C VAL A 405 2.97 -7.59 -9.93
N TYR A 406 2.76 -8.77 -9.38
CA TYR A 406 1.87 -9.77 -9.98
C TYR A 406 0.45 -9.23 -10.22
N GLY A 407 -0.13 -9.61 -11.36
CA GLY A 407 -1.44 -9.16 -11.80
C GLY A 407 -1.43 -7.80 -12.50
N THR A 408 -0.26 -7.18 -12.69
CA THR A 408 -0.10 -5.95 -13.47
C THR A 408 0.35 -6.22 -14.90
N GLU A 409 0.00 -5.34 -15.81
CA GLU A 409 0.48 -5.40 -17.20
C GLU A 409 2.01 -5.27 -17.26
N LEU A 410 2.60 -4.44 -16.39
CA LEU A 410 4.06 -4.28 -16.28
C LEU A 410 4.77 -5.61 -15.97
N TYR A 411 4.22 -6.43 -15.08
CA TYR A 411 4.78 -7.74 -14.78
C TYR A 411 4.76 -8.65 -16.02
N GLU A 412 3.64 -8.68 -16.74
CA GLU A 412 3.52 -9.51 -17.93
C GLU A 412 4.47 -9.03 -19.05
N GLN A 413 4.58 -7.72 -19.24
CA GLN A 413 5.54 -7.13 -20.18
C GLN A 413 6.99 -7.49 -19.81
N ALA A 414 7.36 -7.35 -18.53
CA ALA A 414 8.71 -7.65 -18.06
C ALA A 414 9.05 -9.14 -18.22
N LYS A 415 8.09 -10.02 -17.91
CA LYS A 415 8.25 -11.47 -18.03
C LYS A 415 8.40 -11.91 -19.48
N HIS A 416 7.49 -11.48 -20.37
CA HIS A 416 7.51 -11.88 -21.77
C HIS A 416 8.65 -11.24 -22.57
N GLY A 417 9.07 -10.03 -22.19
CA GLY A 417 10.19 -9.33 -22.80
C GLY A 417 11.56 -9.79 -22.32
N GLY A 418 11.63 -10.65 -21.30
CA GLY A 418 12.90 -11.08 -20.70
C GLY A 418 13.60 -9.95 -19.92
N PHE A 419 12.84 -8.94 -19.43
CA PHE A 419 13.36 -7.77 -18.72
C PHE A 419 13.42 -7.96 -17.19
N LEU A 420 12.89 -9.06 -16.66
CA LEU A 420 13.04 -9.38 -15.23
C LEU A 420 14.49 -9.73 -14.95
N ARG A 421 15.07 -9.08 -13.95
CA ARG A 421 16.44 -9.35 -13.52
C ARG A 421 16.59 -10.76 -12.96
N ASP A 422 17.80 -11.32 -13.10
CA ASP A 422 18.21 -12.51 -12.38
C ASP A 422 17.99 -12.35 -10.88
N GLY A 423 17.41 -13.37 -10.25
CA GLY A 423 17.02 -13.31 -8.83
C GLY A 423 15.68 -12.62 -8.54
N PHE A 424 14.87 -12.34 -9.57
CA PHE A 424 13.47 -11.92 -9.36
C PHE A 424 12.74 -12.98 -8.53
N SER A 425 12.14 -12.56 -7.43
CA SER A 425 11.38 -13.41 -6.52
C SER A 425 10.36 -12.58 -5.74
N ASP A 426 9.43 -13.26 -5.08
CA ASP A 426 8.48 -12.61 -4.18
C ASP A 426 9.18 -11.76 -3.11
N GLU A 427 10.28 -12.27 -2.56
CA GLU A 427 11.06 -11.54 -1.55
C GLU A 427 11.81 -10.34 -2.14
N ALA A 428 12.16 -10.38 -3.42
CA ALA A 428 12.81 -9.27 -4.10
C ALA A 428 11.84 -8.07 -4.22
N LEU A 429 10.54 -8.32 -4.40
CA LEU A 429 9.51 -7.27 -4.42
C LEU A 429 9.47 -6.47 -3.11
N ALA A 430 9.84 -7.05 -1.97
CA ALA A 430 9.93 -6.33 -0.69
C ALA A 430 11.22 -5.50 -0.53
N ALA A 431 12.13 -5.52 -1.49
CA ALA A 431 13.44 -4.88 -1.35
C ALA A 431 13.45 -3.39 -1.73
N ALA A 432 12.46 -2.92 -2.47
CA ALA A 432 12.44 -1.60 -3.13
C ALA A 432 13.70 -1.37 -4.03
N GLU A 433 14.16 -2.45 -4.65
CA GLU A 433 15.30 -2.48 -5.58
C GLU A 433 14.80 -2.55 -7.01
N PRO A 434 15.54 -2.05 -8.01
CA PRO A 434 15.18 -2.23 -9.42
C PRO A 434 15.13 -3.71 -9.77
N LEU A 435 13.99 -4.18 -10.29
CA LEU A 435 13.76 -5.58 -10.70
C LEU A 435 13.57 -5.72 -12.21
N ILE A 436 13.66 -4.62 -12.95
CA ILE A 436 13.56 -4.54 -14.39
C ILE A 436 14.85 -3.94 -14.94
N GLU A 437 15.39 -4.55 -15.97
CA GLU A 437 16.45 -4.00 -16.82
C GLU A 437 16.02 -4.10 -18.28
N THR A 438 16.36 -3.08 -19.07
CA THR A 438 16.01 -2.98 -20.49
C THR A 438 17.25 -2.53 -21.28
N PRO A 439 17.22 -2.52 -22.62
CA PRO A 439 18.33 -1.95 -23.39
C PRO A 439 18.56 -0.46 -23.08
N GLU A 440 17.54 0.27 -22.61
CA GLU A 440 17.59 1.70 -22.33
C GLU A 440 18.22 2.04 -20.97
N PHE A 441 18.11 1.14 -19.98
CA PHE A 441 18.67 1.38 -18.64
C PHE A 441 18.98 0.08 -17.89
N THR A 442 19.97 0.14 -17.03
CA THR A 442 20.32 -0.90 -16.05
C THR A 442 19.77 -0.58 -14.66
N ALA A 443 19.84 -1.55 -13.74
CA ALA A 443 19.48 -1.32 -12.34
C ALA A 443 20.35 -0.26 -11.65
N ASP A 444 21.64 -0.17 -12.02
CA ASP A 444 22.54 0.84 -11.48
C ASP A 444 22.19 2.23 -11.99
N ASP A 445 21.85 2.37 -13.27
CA ASP A 445 21.31 3.62 -13.82
C ASP A 445 20.10 4.10 -13.04
N LEU A 446 19.14 3.20 -12.75
CA LEU A 446 17.94 3.56 -12.00
C LEU A 446 18.22 3.97 -10.56
N ARG A 447 19.19 3.33 -9.89
CA ARG A 447 19.61 3.74 -8.54
C ARG A 447 20.21 5.13 -8.54
N GLU A 448 21.07 5.43 -9.51
CA GLU A 448 21.70 6.75 -9.66
C GLU A 448 20.65 7.83 -9.96
N LEU A 449 19.76 7.59 -10.93
CA LEU A 449 18.70 8.52 -11.30
C LEU A 449 17.69 8.72 -10.15
N CYS A 450 17.36 7.68 -9.38
CA CYS A 450 16.51 7.81 -8.20
C CYS A 450 17.18 8.63 -7.10
N ALA A 451 18.50 8.46 -6.90
CA ALA A 451 19.27 9.26 -5.94
C ALA A 451 19.31 10.74 -6.37
N GLU A 452 19.55 11.01 -7.66
CA GLU A 452 19.51 12.36 -8.24
C GLU A 452 18.12 12.99 -8.06
N ALA A 453 17.06 12.27 -8.40
CA ALA A 453 15.69 12.73 -8.26
C ALA A 453 15.32 13.15 -6.82
N ASN A 454 15.83 12.42 -5.83
CA ASN A 454 15.61 12.75 -4.42
C ASN A 454 16.26 14.06 -3.97
N LEU A 455 17.22 14.60 -4.74
CA LEU A 455 17.80 15.92 -4.49
C LEU A 455 16.78 17.05 -4.66
N VAL A 456 15.75 16.84 -5.48
CA VAL A 456 14.63 17.79 -5.62
C VAL A 456 14.03 18.17 -4.27
N ASN A 457 14.01 17.24 -3.30
CA ASN A 457 13.49 17.49 -1.95
C ASN A 457 14.46 18.25 -1.01
N GLN A 458 15.71 18.41 -1.42
CA GLN A 458 16.71 19.11 -0.59
C GLN A 458 16.51 20.63 -0.72
N THR A 459 15.71 21.21 0.19
CA THR A 459 15.67 22.66 0.32
C THR A 459 16.95 23.14 1.00
N PHE A 460 17.74 23.96 0.33
CA PHE A 460 18.61 24.92 0.98
C PHE A 460 17.71 25.96 1.65
N THR A 461 17.24 25.68 2.88
CA THR A 461 16.57 26.72 3.65
C THR A 461 17.55 27.87 3.85
N ARG A 462 17.06 29.11 3.81
CA ARG A 462 17.85 30.33 4.05
C ARG A 462 18.80 30.16 5.27
N HIS A 463 18.36 29.41 6.28
CA HIS A 463 19.16 29.02 7.47
C HIS A 463 20.30 28.05 7.16
N LYS A 464 20.11 27.09 6.26
CA LYS A 464 21.18 26.16 5.82
C LYS A 464 22.18 26.89 4.92
N LEU A 465 21.68 27.79 4.04
CA LEU A 465 22.52 28.65 3.22
C LEU A 465 23.36 29.59 4.09
N MET A 466 22.77 30.23 5.08
CA MET A 466 23.50 31.10 6.02
C MET A 466 24.49 30.33 6.90
N ARG A 467 24.19 29.07 7.25
CA ARG A 467 25.14 28.18 7.94
C ARG A 467 26.25 27.72 7.04
N ALA A 468 25.98 27.44 5.78
CA ALA A 468 26.98 27.08 4.77
C ALA A 468 27.95 28.26 4.49
N ILE A 469 27.41 29.47 4.45
CA ILE A 469 28.22 30.70 4.28
C ILE A 469 29.06 30.99 5.52
N ARG A 470 28.52 30.77 6.74
CA ARG A 470 29.24 31.00 8.01
C ARG A 470 30.29 29.95 8.35
N ASP A 471 30.12 28.72 7.92
CA ASP A 471 31.09 27.63 8.14
C ASP A 471 31.12 26.66 6.93
N PRO A 472 31.81 27.08 5.84
CA PRO A 472 31.87 26.31 4.60
C PRO A 472 32.60 24.98 4.78
N LYS A 473 33.61 24.92 5.65
CA LYS A 473 34.37 23.66 5.90
C LYS A 473 33.52 22.60 6.60
N LYS A 474 32.68 22.99 7.57
CA LYS A 474 31.77 22.09 8.28
C LYS A 474 30.63 21.63 7.38
N THR A 475 30.13 22.51 6.53
CA THR A 475 29.08 22.23 5.57
C THR A 475 29.54 21.23 4.50
N ILE A 476 30.77 21.43 3.94
CA ILE A 476 31.38 20.50 3.00
C ILE A 476 31.62 19.14 3.67
N ARG A 477 32.07 19.11 4.93
CA ARG A 477 32.28 17.85 5.69
C ARG A 477 30.96 17.09 5.94
N VAL A 478 29.85 17.79 6.22
CA VAL A 478 28.52 17.17 6.40
C VAL A 478 27.96 16.70 5.07
N LEU A 479 28.17 17.44 3.97
CA LEU A 479 27.74 17.03 2.63
C LEU A 479 28.55 15.82 2.14
N LEU A 480 29.87 15.84 2.29
CA LEU A 480 30.75 14.72 1.93
C LEU A 480 30.50 13.49 2.83
N GLY A 481 30.23 13.68 4.13
CA GLY A 481 29.87 12.60 5.06
C GLY A 481 28.56 11.92 4.66
N LYS A 482 27.54 12.69 4.29
CA LYS A 482 26.27 12.14 3.79
C LYS A 482 26.39 11.48 2.42
N MET A 483 27.22 12.02 1.53
CA MET A 483 27.52 11.39 0.24
C MET A 483 28.30 10.09 0.44
N ASN A 484 29.25 10.03 1.39
CA ASN A 484 29.96 8.81 1.72
C ASN A 484 29.10 7.76 2.44
N GLU A 485 28.17 8.16 3.30
CA GLU A 485 27.20 7.25 3.89
C GLU A 485 26.25 6.67 2.83
N GLN A 486 25.80 7.49 1.88
CA GLN A 486 25.00 7.05 0.73
C GLN A 486 25.83 6.18 -0.23
N SER A 487 27.07 6.57 -0.54
CA SER A 487 27.95 5.80 -1.43
C SER A 487 28.45 4.49 -0.79
N ASN A 488 28.66 4.45 0.53
CA ASN A 488 29.02 3.22 1.25
C ASN A 488 27.82 2.28 1.44
N SER A 489 26.60 2.79 1.50
CA SER A 489 25.39 1.96 1.42
C SER A 489 25.21 1.35 0.02
N MET A 490 25.66 2.06 -1.03
CA MET A 490 25.61 1.60 -2.43
C MET A 490 26.77 0.66 -2.82
N LYS A 491 27.95 0.78 -2.19
CA LYS A 491 29.17 0.01 -2.56
C LYS A 491 29.34 -1.34 -1.85
N ARG A 492 28.43 -1.75 -0.96
CA ARG A 492 28.46 -3.10 -0.43
C ARG A 492 27.88 -4.08 -1.47
N LYS A 493 28.74 -4.49 -2.42
CA LYS A 493 28.49 -5.66 -3.28
C LYS A 493 28.14 -6.87 -2.41
N PRO A 494 27.24 -7.75 -2.83
CA PRO A 494 27.10 -9.05 -2.21
C PRO A 494 28.41 -9.83 -2.40
N ALA A 495 28.92 -10.38 -1.31
CA ALA A 495 30.04 -11.30 -1.36
C ALA A 495 29.69 -12.46 -2.33
N SER A 496 30.55 -12.67 -3.30
CA SER A 496 30.53 -13.85 -4.16
C SER A 496 30.49 -15.11 -3.29
N VAL A 497 29.49 -15.93 -3.50
CA VAL A 497 29.47 -17.30 -2.98
C VAL A 497 30.54 -18.05 -3.75
N GLU A 498 31.70 -18.21 -3.16
CA GLU A 498 32.68 -19.20 -3.60
C GLU A 498 32.09 -20.60 -3.36
N SER A 499 31.98 -21.33 -4.45
CA SER A 499 31.64 -22.75 -4.47
C SER A 499 32.77 -23.53 -3.81
N GLU A 500 32.59 -24.03 -2.60
CA GLU A 500 33.38 -25.18 -2.13
C GLU A 500 32.78 -26.48 -2.71
N ASN A 501 33.35 -26.85 -3.84
CA ASN A 501 33.42 -28.25 -4.26
C ASN A 501 34.77 -28.77 -3.79
N SER A 502 34.79 -29.72 -2.85
CA SER A 502 35.71 -30.87 -2.88
C SER A 502 35.61 -31.69 -1.59
N SER A 503 35.41 -32.95 -1.85
CA SER A 503 35.55 -34.20 -1.09
C SER A 503 34.37 -34.66 -0.28
#